data_79f4c07f2d31f100ccac3c2c07001d6b
#
_entry.id   79f4c07f2d31f100ccac3c2c07001d6b
#
_cell.length_a   1.000
_cell.length_b   1.000
_cell.length_c   1.000
_cell.angle_alpha   90.00
_cell.angle_beta   90.00
_cell.angle_gamma   90.00
#
_symmetry.space_group_name_H-M   'P 1'
#
loop_
_entity.id
_entity.type
_entity.pdbx_description
1 polymer ?
#
loop_
_entity_poly.entity_id
_entity_poly.type
_entity_poly.pdbx_seq_one_letter_code
_entity_poly.pdbx_strand_id
1 'polypeptide(L)'
;MRALPPTRFPARRAFLAALTILVAASPAQEKPPKAGKPDREDKAEAREMKRTGGDKPGRDPGAEAARVLTRFREAMRVTDEAEWAVISARIAAVQAAGGGTGGKDKAKPDGAERAAQEALRTAVRDGLPEAELRLRLERLAGLQRERGATLERARAELRAVLTVRQEAVAVLAGLLDPTP
;
A
#
# COMPACT_ATOMS: atom_id res chain seq x y z
N MET A 1 -40.63 -33.23 10.83
CA MET A 1 -39.44 -33.30 11.68
C MET A 1 -38.30 -33.92 10.85
N ARG A 2 -37.36 -33.08 10.36
CA ARG A 2 -36.19 -33.53 9.60
C ARG A 2 -34.95 -33.25 10.44
N ALA A 3 -34.25 -34.31 10.81
CA ALA A 3 -33.00 -34.27 11.58
C ALA A 3 -31.85 -33.79 10.73
N LEU A 4 -31.05 -32.84 11.25
CA LEU A 4 -29.82 -32.32 10.66
C LEU A 4 -28.66 -33.23 11.01
N PRO A 5 -27.71 -33.50 10.07
CA PRO A 5 -26.56 -34.33 10.35
C PRO A 5 -25.47 -33.54 11.12
N PRO A 6 -24.66 -34.20 11.95
CA PRO A 6 -23.58 -33.56 12.71
C PRO A 6 -22.38 -33.23 11.82
N THR A 7 -21.94 -31.99 11.85
CA THR A 7 -20.71 -31.51 11.22
C THR A 7 -19.48 -32.00 12.00
N ARG A 8 -18.70 -32.88 11.38
CA ARG A 8 -17.40 -33.35 11.88
C ARG A 8 -16.34 -32.25 11.63
N PHE A 9 -15.76 -31.69 12.69
CA PHE A 9 -14.57 -30.86 12.63
C PHE A 9 -13.32 -31.72 12.42
N PRO A 10 -12.44 -31.42 11.43
CA PRO A 10 -11.17 -32.09 11.31
C PRO A 10 -10.15 -31.56 12.32
N ALA A 11 -9.50 -32.47 13.01
CA ALA A 11 -8.46 -32.24 14.01
C ALA A 11 -7.26 -31.46 13.42
N ARG A 12 -6.90 -30.36 14.09
CA ARG A 12 -5.67 -29.59 13.83
C ARG A 12 -4.45 -30.44 14.19
N ARG A 13 -3.67 -30.84 13.21
CA ARG A 13 -2.33 -31.41 13.39
C ARG A 13 -1.37 -30.28 13.75
N ALA A 14 -0.88 -30.33 14.97
CA ALA A 14 0.23 -29.51 15.44
C ALA A 14 1.53 -29.96 14.76
N PHE A 15 2.13 -29.11 13.93
CA PHE A 15 3.50 -29.28 13.43
C PHE A 15 4.45 -28.58 14.40
N LEU A 16 5.11 -29.38 15.24
CA LEU A 16 6.29 -29.01 16.00
C LEU A 16 7.49 -29.03 15.05
N ALA A 17 7.95 -27.87 14.59
CA ALA A 17 9.23 -27.73 13.91
C ALA A 17 10.32 -27.47 14.95
N ALA A 18 11.16 -28.49 15.18
CA ALA A 18 12.38 -28.38 15.98
C ALA A 18 13.41 -27.52 15.24
N LEU A 19 13.72 -26.33 15.79
CA LEU A 19 14.78 -25.45 15.30
C LEU A 19 16.13 -25.90 15.89
N THR A 20 16.93 -26.64 15.14
CA THR A 20 18.29 -27.03 15.51
C THR A 20 19.21 -25.84 15.23
N ILE A 21 19.69 -25.16 16.27
CA ILE A 21 20.69 -24.09 16.17
C ILE A 21 22.07 -24.73 16.02
N LEU A 22 22.64 -24.67 14.84
CA LEU A 22 24.03 -25.04 14.56
C LEU A 22 24.93 -23.82 14.89
N VAL A 23 25.62 -23.87 16.03
CA VAL A 23 26.65 -22.92 16.40
C VAL A 23 27.90 -23.23 15.60
N ALA A 24 28.17 -22.47 14.52
CA ALA A 24 29.44 -22.51 13.81
C ALA A 24 30.41 -21.51 14.48
N ALA A 25 31.51 -22.05 15.03
CA ALA A 25 32.64 -21.28 15.53
C ALA A 25 33.35 -20.57 14.37
N SER A 26 33.32 -19.23 14.36
CA SER A 26 34.09 -18.42 13.40
C SER A 26 35.54 -18.28 13.93
N PRO A 27 36.56 -18.48 13.05
CA PRO A 27 37.93 -18.17 13.41
C PRO A 27 38.15 -16.66 13.49
N ALA A 28 39.01 -16.27 14.42
CA ALA A 28 39.41 -14.89 14.68
C ALA A 28 40.00 -14.24 13.41
N GLN A 29 39.32 -13.23 12.87
CA GLN A 29 39.88 -12.37 11.83
C GLN A 29 40.71 -11.27 12.49
N GLU A 30 42.03 -11.29 12.23
CA GLU A 30 42.96 -10.22 12.56
C GLU A 30 42.50 -8.89 11.97
N LYS A 31 42.37 -7.88 12.84
CA LYS A 31 42.04 -6.51 12.42
C LYS A 31 43.18 -5.91 11.60
N PRO A 32 42.91 -5.40 10.37
CA PRO A 32 43.89 -4.58 9.69
C PRO A 32 44.13 -3.25 10.42
N PRO A 33 45.32 -2.63 10.32
CA PRO A 33 45.68 -1.41 11.03
C PRO A 33 44.78 -0.26 10.62
N LYS A 34 44.32 0.51 11.63
CA LYS A 34 43.46 1.70 11.47
C LYS A 34 44.19 2.74 10.61
N ALA A 35 43.78 2.85 9.35
CA ALA A 35 44.05 4.03 8.53
C ALA A 35 43.44 5.27 9.19
N GLY A 36 44.20 6.38 9.22
CA GLY A 36 43.90 7.60 9.95
C GLY A 36 42.48 8.10 9.72
N LYS A 37 41.88 8.59 10.82
CA LYS A 37 40.56 9.27 10.80
C LYS A 37 40.71 10.52 9.92
N PRO A 38 39.88 10.68 8.87
CA PRO A 38 39.78 11.97 8.19
C PRO A 38 39.29 13.03 9.17
N ASP A 39 39.93 14.20 9.12
CA ASP A 39 39.69 15.32 10.00
C ASP A 39 38.20 15.71 10.04
N ARG A 40 37.76 16.19 11.23
CA ARG A 40 36.35 16.56 11.48
C ARG A 40 35.84 17.67 10.59
N GLU A 41 36.74 18.47 10.01
CA GLU A 41 36.38 19.63 9.19
C GLU A 41 35.84 19.22 7.81
N ASP A 42 36.48 18.22 7.13
CA ASP A 42 35.99 17.70 5.84
C ASP A 42 34.56 17.08 5.91
N LYS A 43 34.19 16.61 7.10
CA LYS A 43 32.86 16.02 7.32
C LYS A 43 31.76 17.06 7.54
N ALA A 44 32.13 18.27 7.95
CA ALA A 44 31.19 19.38 8.10
C ALA A 44 30.84 19.98 6.74
N GLU A 45 31.83 20.23 5.87
CA GLU A 45 31.63 20.72 4.50
C GLU A 45 30.82 19.73 3.63
N ALA A 46 31.11 18.43 3.73
CA ALA A 46 30.35 17.40 3.01
C ALA A 46 28.87 17.27 3.49
N ARG A 47 28.58 17.67 4.73
CA ARG A 47 27.21 17.73 5.25
C ARG A 47 26.47 19.00 4.82
N GLU A 48 27.18 20.10 4.65
CA GLU A 48 26.61 21.35 4.19
C GLU A 48 26.31 21.30 2.70
N MET A 49 27.19 20.73 1.86
CA MET A 49 26.91 20.43 0.45
C MET A 49 25.72 19.46 0.26
N LYS A 50 25.49 18.55 1.19
CA LYS A 50 24.35 17.65 1.13
C LYS A 50 23.04 18.30 1.56
N ARG A 51 23.10 19.41 2.31
CA ARG A 51 21.92 20.20 2.69
C ARG A 51 21.48 21.18 1.62
N THR A 52 22.42 21.71 0.81
CA THR A 52 22.12 22.58 -0.32
C THR A 52 21.91 21.81 -1.63
N GLY A 53 22.17 20.51 -1.62
CA GLY A 53 22.00 19.60 -2.73
C GLY A 53 20.56 19.21 -3.01
N GLY A 54 19.89 20.02 -3.82
CA GLY A 54 18.71 19.59 -4.55
C GLY A 54 17.39 19.96 -3.90
N ASP A 55 17.05 21.20 -3.98
CA ASP A 55 15.69 21.63 -4.28
C ASP A 55 15.32 20.96 -5.64
N LYS A 56 14.92 19.68 -5.57
CA LYS A 56 14.27 19.03 -6.71
C LYS A 56 13.07 19.91 -7.00
N PRO A 57 12.97 20.51 -8.21
CA PRO A 57 11.85 21.38 -8.56
C PRO A 57 10.59 20.68 -8.10
N GLY A 58 9.85 21.32 -7.19
CA GLY A 58 8.75 20.74 -6.47
C GLY A 58 7.88 19.98 -7.46
N ARG A 59 7.79 18.66 -7.32
CA ARG A 59 6.89 17.84 -8.14
C ARG A 59 5.51 18.39 -7.89
N ASP A 60 5.02 19.18 -8.84
CA ASP A 60 3.64 19.62 -8.81
C ASP A 60 2.75 18.37 -8.94
N PRO A 61 2.05 17.97 -7.87
CA PRO A 61 1.24 16.74 -7.88
C PRO A 61 0.13 16.82 -8.92
N GLY A 62 -0.32 18.03 -9.26
CA GLY A 62 -1.30 18.22 -10.32
C GLY A 62 -0.73 17.94 -11.71
N ALA A 63 0.49 18.40 -11.98
CA ALA A 63 1.17 18.13 -13.25
C ALA A 63 1.51 16.64 -13.41
N GLU A 64 1.85 15.95 -12.32
CA GLU A 64 2.11 14.50 -12.37
C GLU A 64 0.82 13.70 -12.63
N ALA A 65 -0.27 14.03 -11.96
CA ALA A 65 -1.58 13.41 -12.19
C ALA A 65 -2.05 13.61 -13.66
N ALA A 66 -1.89 14.83 -14.20
CA ALA A 66 -2.23 15.11 -15.60
C ALA A 66 -1.40 14.26 -16.57
N ARG A 67 -0.10 14.09 -16.35
CA ARG A 67 0.77 13.25 -17.18
C ARG A 67 0.34 11.77 -17.13
N VAL A 68 -0.06 11.29 -15.97
CA VAL A 68 -0.55 9.91 -15.81
C VAL A 68 -1.83 9.71 -16.61
N LEU A 69 -2.78 10.64 -16.52
CA LEU A 69 -4.02 10.58 -17.30
C LEU A 69 -3.77 10.64 -18.82
N THR A 70 -2.84 11.48 -19.28
CA THR A 70 -2.45 11.53 -20.71
C THR A 70 -1.93 10.18 -21.20
N ARG A 71 -1.04 9.53 -20.43
CA ARG A 71 -0.53 8.20 -20.75
C ARG A 71 -1.64 7.14 -20.80
N PHE A 72 -2.63 7.21 -19.91
CA PHE A 72 -3.78 6.31 -19.95
C PHE A 72 -4.61 6.52 -21.21
N ARG A 73 -4.90 7.76 -21.59
CA ARG A 73 -5.64 8.09 -22.81
C ARG A 73 -4.96 7.50 -24.04
N GLU A 74 -3.64 7.69 -24.15
CA GLU A 74 -2.84 7.15 -25.26
C GLU A 74 -2.83 5.60 -25.25
N ALA A 75 -2.60 4.98 -24.10
CA ALA A 75 -2.56 3.52 -23.97
C ALA A 75 -3.92 2.87 -24.28
N MET A 76 -5.01 3.50 -23.85
CA MET A 76 -6.39 3.06 -24.10
C MET A 76 -6.85 3.41 -25.52
N ARG A 77 -6.08 4.23 -26.27
CA ARG A 77 -6.41 4.73 -27.63
C ARG A 77 -7.77 5.44 -27.70
N VAL A 78 -8.11 6.21 -26.68
CA VAL A 78 -9.35 6.99 -26.64
C VAL A 78 -9.14 8.31 -27.40
N THR A 79 -9.81 8.44 -28.55
CA THR A 79 -9.74 9.63 -29.40
C THR A 79 -10.92 10.58 -29.14
N ASP A 80 -12.07 10.04 -28.78
CA ASP A 80 -13.26 10.82 -28.45
C ASP A 80 -13.12 11.52 -27.10
N GLU A 81 -13.35 12.83 -27.09
CA GLU A 81 -13.25 13.65 -25.89
C GLU A 81 -14.36 13.37 -24.88
N ALA A 82 -15.57 13.09 -25.36
CA ALA A 82 -16.71 12.78 -24.49
C ALA A 82 -16.51 11.42 -23.79
N GLU A 83 -16.05 10.41 -24.53
CA GLU A 83 -15.66 9.11 -23.97
C GLU A 83 -14.55 9.28 -22.92
N TRP A 84 -13.51 10.05 -23.27
CA TRP A 84 -12.38 10.29 -22.35
C TRP A 84 -12.81 11.00 -21.07
N ALA A 85 -13.70 11.98 -21.16
CA ALA A 85 -14.21 12.69 -19.99
C ALA A 85 -14.88 11.75 -18.97
N VAL A 86 -15.67 10.77 -19.45
CA VAL A 86 -16.31 9.76 -18.60
C VAL A 86 -15.26 8.84 -17.99
N ILE A 87 -14.35 8.28 -18.79
CA ILE A 87 -13.32 7.35 -18.33
C ILE A 87 -12.39 8.01 -17.30
N SER A 88 -11.91 9.23 -17.59
CA SER A 88 -11.01 9.95 -16.70
C SER A 88 -11.65 10.27 -15.34
N ALA A 89 -12.94 10.64 -15.33
CA ALA A 89 -13.69 10.85 -14.08
C ALA A 89 -13.79 9.55 -13.26
N ARG A 90 -14.00 8.39 -13.88
CA ARG A 90 -14.04 7.09 -13.20
C ARG A 90 -12.65 6.64 -12.71
N ILE A 91 -11.59 6.90 -13.46
CA ILE A 91 -10.20 6.68 -13.00
C ILE A 91 -9.92 7.53 -11.76
N ALA A 92 -10.29 8.81 -11.77
CA ALA A 92 -10.13 9.67 -10.61
C ALA A 92 -10.91 9.19 -9.38
N ALA A 93 -12.13 8.65 -9.55
CA ALA A 93 -12.91 8.05 -8.47
C ALA A 93 -12.22 6.81 -7.87
N VAL A 94 -11.65 5.92 -8.70
CA VAL A 94 -10.87 4.76 -8.24
C VAL A 94 -9.64 5.21 -7.46
N GLN A 95 -8.91 6.21 -7.96
CA GLN A 95 -7.74 6.76 -7.26
C GLN A 95 -8.10 7.39 -5.92
N ALA A 96 -9.20 8.16 -5.86
CA ALA A 96 -9.71 8.76 -4.62
C ALA A 96 -10.14 7.70 -3.60
N ALA A 97 -10.74 6.60 -4.04
CA ALA A 97 -11.09 5.46 -3.17
C ALA A 97 -9.87 4.65 -2.70
N GLY A 98 -8.67 4.98 -3.15
CA GLY A 98 -7.42 4.34 -2.76
C GLY A 98 -6.94 3.26 -3.72
N GLY A 99 -7.45 3.21 -4.94
CA GLY A 99 -6.90 2.43 -6.04
C GLY A 99 -5.61 3.07 -6.53
N GLY A 100 -4.46 2.46 -6.26
CA GLY A 100 -3.17 2.96 -6.72
C GLY A 100 -2.96 2.65 -8.21
N THR A 101 -2.26 3.53 -8.91
CA THR A 101 -1.66 3.25 -10.20
C THR A 101 -0.38 2.43 -10.00
N GLY A 102 -0.51 1.10 -9.90
CA GLY A 102 0.58 0.13 -10.10
C GLY A 102 1.92 0.30 -9.37
N GLY A 103 1.98 1.09 -8.32
CA GLY A 103 3.17 1.27 -7.50
C GLY A 103 3.04 0.55 -6.16
N LYS A 104 4.17 0.24 -5.51
CA LYS A 104 4.26 -0.31 -4.15
C LYS A 104 3.64 0.61 -3.06
N ASP A 105 3.00 1.67 -3.47
CA ASP A 105 2.27 2.59 -2.62
C ASP A 105 0.95 1.91 -2.22
N LYS A 106 1.03 1.16 -1.12
CA LYS A 106 -0.16 0.79 -0.36
C LYS A 106 -0.97 2.07 -0.20
N ALA A 107 -2.19 2.06 -0.72
CA ALA A 107 -3.10 3.19 -0.62
C ALA A 107 -3.00 3.80 0.78
N LYS A 108 -2.62 5.08 0.84
CA LYS A 108 -2.46 5.77 2.13
C LYS A 108 -3.79 5.68 2.88
N PRO A 109 -3.78 5.28 4.15
CA PRO A 109 -4.98 5.28 4.96
C PRO A 109 -5.57 6.70 4.95
N ASP A 110 -6.88 6.80 4.84
CA ASP A 110 -7.58 8.08 4.95
C ASP A 110 -7.38 8.70 6.35
N GLY A 111 -7.85 9.91 6.56
CA GLY A 111 -7.69 10.60 7.84
C GLY A 111 -8.35 9.83 9.01
N ALA A 112 -9.52 9.22 8.78
CA ALA A 112 -10.26 8.47 9.79
C ALA A 112 -9.56 7.14 10.12
N GLU A 113 -9.10 6.42 9.12
CA GLU A 113 -8.35 5.17 9.31
C GLU A 113 -7.02 5.41 10.02
N ARG A 114 -6.30 6.49 9.65
CA ARG A 114 -5.06 6.89 10.33
C ARG A 114 -5.29 7.24 11.80
N ALA A 115 -6.35 8.00 12.10
CA ALA A 115 -6.73 8.33 13.46
C ALA A 115 -7.10 7.07 14.27
N ALA A 116 -7.81 6.12 13.67
CA ALA A 116 -8.15 4.85 14.32
C ALA A 116 -6.90 3.99 14.58
N GLN A 117 -5.95 3.95 13.63
CA GLN A 117 -4.67 3.24 13.81
C GLN A 117 -3.85 3.86 14.95
N GLU A 118 -3.77 5.19 15.01
CA GLU A 118 -3.05 5.90 16.06
C GLU A 118 -3.70 5.69 17.43
N ALA A 119 -5.04 5.75 17.50
CA ALA A 119 -5.77 5.45 18.73
C ALA A 119 -5.55 4.01 19.22
N LEU A 120 -5.44 3.05 18.29
CA LEU A 120 -5.11 1.66 18.63
C LEU A 120 -3.67 1.53 19.13
N ARG A 121 -2.68 2.18 18.47
CA ARG A 121 -1.28 2.19 18.92
C ARG A 121 -1.12 2.77 20.32
N THR A 122 -1.80 3.88 20.58
CA THR A 122 -1.82 4.52 21.90
C THR A 122 -2.41 3.58 22.94
N ALA A 123 -3.54 2.94 22.65
CA ALA A 123 -4.19 1.98 23.55
C ALA A 123 -3.29 0.78 23.91
N VAL A 124 -2.56 0.25 22.93
CA VAL A 124 -1.59 -0.84 23.17
C VAL A 124 -0.42 -0.37 24.04
N ARG A 125 0.13 0.80 23.75
CA ARG A 125 1.24 1.38 24.53
C ARG A 125 0.84 1.66 25.98
N ASP A 126 -0.37 2.15 26.18
CA ASP A 126 -0.88 2.52 27.51
C ASP A 126 -1.42 1.31 28.30
N GLY A 127 -1.38 0.10 27.71
CA GLY A 127 -1.78 -1.15 28.37
C GLY A 127 -3.28 -1.23 28.67
N LEU A 128 -4.14 -0.66 27.79
CA LEU A 128 -5.59 -0.68 28.01
C LEU A 128 -6.15 -2.11 28.09
N PRO A 129 -7.28 -2.33 28.79
CA PRO A 129 -7.92 -3.63 28.91
C PRO A 129 -8.30 -4.22 27.53
N GLU A 130 -8.32 -5.55 27.44
CA GLU A 130 -8.66 -6.27 26.19
C GLU A 130 -9.99 -5.83 25.56
N ALA A 131 -10.99 -5.53 26.36
CA ALA A 131 -12.29 -5.08 25.87
C ALA A 131 -12.17 -3.77 25.06
N GLU A 132 -11.37 -2.82 25.55
CA GLU A 132 -11.10 -1.55 24.88
C GLU A 132 -10.27 -1.76 23.59
N LEU A 133 -9.29 -2.67 23.61
CA LEU A 133 -8.51 -3.02 22.44
C LEU A 133 -9.38 -3.65 21.35
N ARG A 134 -10.30 -4.55 21.73
CA ARG A 134 -11.26 -5.16 20.80
C ARG A 134 -12.15 -4.11 20.12
N LEU A 135 -12.69 -3.16 20.89
CA LEU A 135 -13.52 -2.10 20.34
C LEU A 135 -12.77 -1.25 19.30
N ARG A 136 -11.49 -0.93 19.57
CA ARG A 136 -10.66 -0.17 18.62
C ARG A 136 -10.30 -0.96 17.39
N LEU A 137 -10.04 -2.27 17.54
CA LEU A 137 -9.82 -3.19 16.41
C LEU A 137 -11.08 -3.31 15.53
N GLU A 138 -12.24 -3.45 16.13
CA GLU A 138 -13.52 -3.50 15.39
C GLU A 138 -13.77 -2.21 14.61
N ARG A 139 -13.50 -1.05 15.23
CA ARG A 139 -13.61 0.25 14.56
C ARG A 139 -12.67 0.34 13.36
N LEU A 140 -11.40 -0.04 13.51
CA LEU A 140 -10.43 -0.03 12.42
C LEU A 140 -10.85 -0.98 11.30
N ALA A 141 -11.28 -2.20 11.64
CA ALA A 141 -11.78 -3.18 10.67
C ALA A 141 -13.04 -2.70 9.95
N GLY A 142 -13.91 -1.95 10.63
CA GLY A 142 -15.09 -1.29 10.02
C GLY A 142 -14.67 -0.31 8.93
N LEU A 143 -13.77 0.63 9.26
CA LEU A 143 -13.27 1.64 8.31
C LEU A 143 -12.58 1.01 7.10
N GLN A 144 -11.79 -0.06 7.31
CA GLN A 144 -11.14 -0.78 6.22
C GLN A 144 -12.15 -1.49 5.30
N ARG A 145 -13.22 -2.07 5.86
CA ARG A 145 -14.30 -2.67 5.06
C ARG A 145 -15.07 -1.64 4.26
N GLU A 146 -15.41 -0.49 4.84
CA GLU A 146 -16.10 0.62 4.16
C GLU A 146 -15.24 1.15 3.00
N ARG A 147 -13.96 1.34 3.23
CA ARG A 147 -13.02 1.75 2.17
C ARG A 147 -12.92 0.71 1.07
N GLY A 148 -12.79 -0.58 1.42
CA GLY A 148 -12.78 -1.67 0.45
C GLY A 148 -14.05 -1.69 -0.40
N ALA A 149 -15.23 -1.56 0.21
CA ALA A 149 -16.50 -1.51 -0.49
C ALA A 149 -16.61 -0.28 -1.43
N THR A 150 -16.08 0.87 -1.01
CA THR A 150 -16.05 2.08 -1.84
C THR A 150 -15.13 1.89 -3.06
N LEU A 151 -13.95 1.29 -2.86
CA LEU A 151 -13.02 0.99 -3.94
C LEU A 151 -13.62 -0.01 -4.94
N GLU A 152 -14.23 -1.08 -4.46
CA GLU A 152 -14.87 -2.09 -5.33
C GLU A 152 -16.02 -1.48 -6.15
N ARG A 153 -16.82 -0.60 -5.56
CA ARG A 153 -17.87 0.13 -6.29
C ARG A 153 -17.27 1.02 -7.38
N ALA A 154 -16.23 1.78 -7.06
CA ALA A 154 -15.56 2.64 -8.04
C ALA A 154 -14.95 1.83 -9.19
N ARG A 155 -14.36 0.67 -8.90
CA ARG A 155 -13.83 -0.27 -9.89
C ARG A 155 -14.93 -0.84 -10.78
N ALA A 156 -16.05 -1.25 -10.21
CA ALA A 156 -17.20 -1.74 -10.98
C ALA A 156 -17.76 -0.66 -11.92
N GLU A 157 -17.86 0.58 -11.45
CA GLU A 157 -18.28 1.71 -12.27
C GLU A 157 -17.29 2.04 -13.39
N LEU A 158 -15.98 1.93 -13.15
CA LEU A 158 -14.97 2.07 -14.18
C LEU A 158 -15.11 0.94 -15.23
N ARG A 159 -15.24 -0.30 -14.79
CA ARG A 159 -15.41 -1.47 -15.68
C ARG A 159 -16.62 -1.32 -16.61
N ALA A 160 -17.72 -0.79 -16.11
CA ALA A 160 -18.95 -0.62 -16.87
C ALA A 160 -18.84 0.33 -18.09
N VAL A 161 -17.82 1.19 -18.12
CA VAL A 161 -17.61 2.16 -19.22
C VAL A 161 -16.44 1.79 -20.13
N LEU A 162 -15.68 0.74 -19.80
CA LEU A 162 -14.49 0.32 -20.56
C LEU A 162 -14.83 -0.78 -21.58
N THR A 163 -14.21 -0.72 -22.74
CA THR A 163 -14.12 -1.87 -23.65
C THR A 163 -13.12 -2.89 -23.09
N VAL A 164 -13.20 -4.15 -23.52
CA VAL A 164 -12.29 -5.25 -23.09
C VAL A 164 -10.80 -4.85 -23.22
N ARG A 165 -10.44 -4.16 -24.32
CA ARG A 165 -9.06 -3.69 -24.52
C ARG A 165 -8.65 -2.62 -23.49
N GLN A 166 -9.53 -1.68 -23.23
CA GLN A 166 -9.30 -0.62 -22.24
C GLN A 166 -9.24 -1.20 -20.81
N GLU A 167 -10.09 -2.19 -20.51
CA GLU A 167 -10.04 -2.94 -19.25
C GLU A 167 -8.69 -3.63 -19.06
N ALA A 168 -8.16 -4.29 -20.09
CA ALA A 168 -6.83 -4.92 -20.02
C ALA A 168 -5.73 -3.88 -19.70
N VAL A 169 -5.79 -2.68 -20.29
CA VAL A 169 -4.86 -1.59 -19.96
C VAL A 169 -5.04 -1.13 -18.51
N ALA A 170 -6.26 -1.01 -18.01
CA ALA A 170 -6.55 -0.62 -16.63
C ALA A 170 -6.07 -1.66 -15.62
N VAL A 171 -6.17 -2.95 -15.93
CA VAL A 171 -5.61 -4.05 -15.11
C VAL A 171 -4.09 -3.98 -15.07
N LEU A 172 -3.42 -3.82 -16.21
CA LEU A 172 -1.96 -3.68 -16.27
C LEU A 172 -1.46 -2.44 -15.52
N ALA A 173 -2.26 -1.40 -15.44
CA ALA A 173 -1.98 -0.20 -14.67
C ALA A 173 -2.32 -0.32 -13.17
N GLY A 174 -2.88 -1.44 -12.72
CA GLY A 174 -3.26 -1.68 -11.31
C GLY A 174 -4.48 -0.88 -10.84
N LEU A 175 -5.29 -0.35 -11.77
CA LEU A 175 -6.56 0.30 -11.46
C LEU A 175 -7.68 -0.71 -11.18
N LEU A 176 -7.65 -1.83 -11.90
CA LEU A 176 -8.61 -2.93 -11.79
C LEU A 176 -7.89 -4.22 -11.44
N ASP A 177 -8.57 -5.10 -10.71
CA ASP A 177 -8.12 -6.47 -10.53
C ASP A 177 -8.55 -7.31 -11.74
N PRO A 178 -7.76 -8.32 -12.14
CA PRO A 178 -8.16 -9.23 -13.21
C PRO A 178 -9.47 -9.94 -12.83
N THR A 179 -10.42 -9.95 -13.75
CA THR A 179 -11.65 -10.74 -13.57
C THR A 179 -11.32 -12.21 -13.82
N PRO A 180 -11.71 -13.13 -12.92
CA PRO A 180 -11.49 -14.56 -13.10
C PRO A 180 -12.26 -15.12 -14.29
#